data_52397f604903d8d77d93dc816ff76703
#
_entry.id   52397f604903d8d77d93dc816ff76703
#
_cell.length_a   1.000
_cell.length_b   1.000
_cell.length_c   1.000
_cell.angle_alpha   90.00
_cell.angle_beta   90.00
_cell.angle_gamma   90.00
#
_symmetry.space_group_name_H-M   'P 1'
#
loop_
_entity.id
_entity.type
_entity.pdbx_description
1 polymer ?
#
loop_
_entity_poly.entity_id
_entity_poly.type
_entity_poly.pdbx_seq_one_letter_code
_entity_poly.pdbx_strand_id
1 'polypeptide(L)'
;MNSKPKISVIIPTYNEETNIKKSLIAVKKQRCNIPYEIIVADGQSSDETVTIARKFAKVYITPKKGKSFQVNYVVPKTSGDLLVFLDADTLIDEFFLQKIYRIFEKHKNLFACSARVKYYDGKAISFKLGSQVFSITNYFFLNFSMHLYYFFKTLLRYPELIGCNIIIRRGIFLKVGGFKQLPPNLIGMDKVFSDSLIYLSRKMKKGKIRTLNFISVLTSGRF
;
A
#
# COMPACT_ATOMS: atom_id res chain seq x y z
N MET A 1 -16.90 1.58 25.56
CA MET A 1 -17.48 2.03 24.26
C MET A 1 -16.41 1.94 23.19
N ASN A 2 -16.55 1.07 22.19
CA ASN A 2 -15.60 1.03 21.08
C ASN A 2 -15.78 2.31 20.25
N SER A 3 -14.81 3.22 20.33
CA SER A 3 -14.82 4.43 19.49
C SER A 3 -14.74 4.04 18.01
N LYS A 4 -15.49 4.77 17.16
CA LYS A 4 -15.45 4.57 15.71
C LYS A 4 -14.01 4.62 15.19
N PRO A 5 -13.56 3.65 14.37
CA PRO A 5 -12.23 3.69 13.77
C PRO A 5 -11.96 4.99 13.02
N LYS A 6 -10.76 5.55 13.22
CA LYS A 6 -10.28 6.74 12.48
C LYS A 6 -9.44 6.35 11.28
N ILE A 7 -8.88 5.15 11.30
CA ILE A 7 -8.04 4.60 10.24
C ILE A 7 -8.64 3.26 9.80
N SER A 8 -8.76 3.03 8.50
CA SER A 8 -9.04 1.72 7.92
C SER A 8 -7.82 1.26 7.15
N VAL A 9 -7.17 0.19 7.64
CA VAL A 9 -6.09 -0.49 6.92
C VAL A 9 -6.74 -1.54 6.03
N ILE A 10 -6.49 -1.44 4.72
CA ILE A 10 -7.11 -2.28 3.70
C ILE A 10 -6.01 -3.01 2.94
N ILE A 11 -6.09 -4.34 2.93
CA ILE A 11 -5.11 -5.23 2.31
C ILE A 11 -5.83 -6.06 1.24
N PRO A 12 -5.70 -5.72 -0.05
CA PRO A 12 -6.18 -6.58 -1.13
C PRO A 12 -5.28 -7.82 -1.24
N THR A 13 -5.90 -9.00 -1.39
CA THR A 13 -5.19 -10.29 -1.43
C THR A 13 -5.69 -11.18 -2.54
N TYR A 14 -4.79 -11.99 -3.10
CA TYR A 14 -5.11 -13.11 -3.97
C TYR A 14 -3.96 -14.12 -3.94
N ASN A 15 -4.16 -15.28 -3.31
CA ASN A 15 -3.16 -16.34 -3.14
C ASN A 15 -1.85 -15.83 -2.49
N GLU A 16 -1.97 -15.30 -1.27
CA GLU A 16 -0.88 -14.70 -0.49
C GLU A 16 -0.61 -15.43 0.84
N GLU A 17 -0.90 -16.73 0.95
CA GLU A 17 -0.74 -17.50 2.18
C GLU A 17 0.66 -17.39 2.80
N THR A 18 1.71 -17.26 1.97
CA THR A 18 3.10 -17.16 2.41
C THR A 18 3.44 -15.82 3.07
N ASN A 19 2.70 -14.73 2.75
CA ASN A 19 3.03 -13.37 3.15
C ASN A 19 2.02 -12.74 4.09
N ILE A 20 0.73 -12.98 3.86
CA ILE A 20 -0.37 -12.27 4.53
C ILE A 20 -0.25 -12.29 6.05
N LYS A 21 0.22 -13.40 6.63
CA LYS A 21 0.40 -13.53 8.09
C LYS A 21 1.39 -12.51 8.63
N LYS A 22 2.54 -12.31 7.96
CA LYS A 22 3.58 -11.36 8.38
C LYS A 22 3.07 -9.93 8.35
N SER A 23 2.40 -9.55 7.26
CA SER A 23 1.81 -8.22 7.09
C SER A 23 0.73 -7.93 8.13
N LEU A 24 -0.18 -8.86 8.37
CA LEU A 24 -1.23 -8.70 9.38
C LEU A 24 -0.68 -8.61 10.80
N ILE A 25 0.37 -9.37 11.13
CA ILE A 25 1.06 -9.25 12.42
C ILE A 25 1.69 -7.86 12.57
N ALA A 26 2.34 -7.32 11.52
CA ALA A 26 2.92 -5.98 11.54
C ALA A 26 1.85 -4.90 11.78
N VAL A 27 0.66 -5.06 11.19
CA VAL A 27 -0.47 -4.15 11.44
C VAL A 27 -1.05 -4.34 12.85
N LYS A 28 -1.18 -5.55 13.36
CA LYS A 28 -1.68 -5.81 14.73
C LYS A 28 -0.75 -5.30 15.83
N LYS A 29 0.56 -5.27 15.58
CA LYS A 29 1.58 -4.78 16.52
C LYS A 29 1.72 -3.26 16.56
N GLN A 30 0.85 -2.51 15.87
CA GLN A 30 0.93 -1.05 15.86
C GLN A 30 0.74 -0.46 17.26
N ARG A 31 1.71 0.32 17.70
CA ARG A 31 1.64 1.17 18.90
C ARG A 31 0.96 2.49 18.51
N CYS A 32 -0.36 2.44 18.46
CA CYS A 32 -1.19 3.54 18.01
C CYS A 32 -2.34 3.76 18.96
N ASN A 33 -2.44 4.97 19.53
CA ASN A 33 -3.55 5.37 20.41
C ASN A 33 -4.82 5.76 19.64
N ILE A 34 -4.77 5.69 18.30
CA ILE A 34 -5.86 6.03 17.42
C ILE A 34 -6.59 4.73 17.07
N PRO A 35 -7.92 4.66 17.25
CA PRO A 35 -8.68 3.46 16.87
C PRO A 35 -8.58 3.20 15.38
N TYR A 36 -8.25 1.97 15.02
CA TYR A 36 -8.14 1.52 13.63
C TYR A 36 -8.82 0.17 13.43
N GLU A 37 -9.21 -0.11 12.21
CA GLU A 37 -9.71 -1.40 11.77
C GLU A 37 -8.79 -2.00 10.70
N ILE A 38 -8.78 -3.34 10.62
CA ILE A 38 -8.02 -4.09 9.61
C ILE A 38 -9.00 -4.84 8.74
N ILE A 39 -8.93 -4.62 7.44
CA ILE A 39 -9.81 -5.22 6.45
C ILE A 39 -8.96 -5.88 5.38
N VAL A 40 -9.24 -7.15 5.12
CA VAL A 40 -8.70 -7.90 4.00
C VAL A 40 -9.77 -7.99 2.93
N ALA A 41 -9.42 -7.59 1.72
CA ALA A 41 -10.27 -7.70 0.53
C ALA A 41 -9.73 -8.84 -0.34
N ASP A 42 -10.30 -10.02 -0.20
CA ASP A 42 -9.82 -11.21 -0.87
C ASP A 42 -10.46 -11.41 -2.24
N GLY A 43 -9.64 -11.66 -3.25
CA GLY A 43 -10.03 -11.85 -4.65
C GLY A 43 -10.35 -13.30 -5.01
N GLN A 44 -10.97 -14.08 -4.12
CA GLN A 44 -11.28 -15.50 -4.28
C GLN A 44 -10.02 -16.37 -4.28
N SER A 45 -9.18 -16.21 -3.26
CA SER A 45 -8.01 -17.06 -3.06
C SER A 45 -8.40 -18.52 -2.91
N SER A 46 -7.61 -19.40 -3.51
CA SER A 46 -7.78 -20.86 -3.47
C SER A 46 -6.83 -21.55 -2.47
N ASP A 47 -5.90 -20.79 -1.89
CA ASP A 47 -4.94 -21.21 -0.86
C ASP A 47 -5.42 -20.85 0.56
N GLU A 48 -4.56 -20.99 1.56
CA GLU A 48 -4.87 -20.70 2.96
C GLU A 48 -4.96 -19.19 3.31
N THR A 49 -4.88 -18.28 2.33
CA THR A 49 -4.90 -16.82 2.54
C THR A 49 -6.06 -16.38 3.42
N VAL A 50 -7.28 -16.80 3.09
CA VAL A 50 -8.52 -16.42 3.80
C VAL A 50 -8.55 -16.97 5.21
N THR A 51 -8.19 -18.25 5.38
CA THR A 51 -8.12 -18.93 6.69
C THR A 51 -7.15 -18.21 7.63
N ILE A 52 -5.99 -17.84 7.12
CA ILE A 52 -4.97 -17.10 7.88
C ILE A 52 -5.48 -15.69 8.21
N ALA A 53 -6.03 -14.97 7.24
CA ALA A 53 -6.45 -13.58 7.40
C ALA A 53 -7.57 -13.41 8.43
N ARG A 54 -8.53 -14.32 8.50
CA ARG A 54 -9.65 -14.29 9.47
C ARG A 54 -9.22 -14.28 10.93
N LYS A 55 -8.02 -14.76 11.25
CA LYS A 55 -7.46 -14.72 12.61
C LYS A 55 -7.04 -13.32 13.05
N PHE A 56 -6.90 -12.36 12.13
CA PHE A 56 -6.33 -11.04 12.40
C PHE A 56 -7.23 -9.88 11.96
N ALA A 57 -8.08 -10.08 10.98
CA ALA A 57 -8.79 -9.02 10.27
C ALA A 57 -10.23 -9.42 9.90
N LYS A 58 -11.04 -8.41 9.62
CA LYS A 58 -12.32 -8.63 8.93
C LYS A 58 -12.04 -8.90 7.46
N VAL A 59 -12.50 -10.06 6.97
CA VAL A 59 -12.26 -10.49 5.59
C VAL A 59 -13.53 -10.37 4.77
N TYR A 60 -13.41 -9.73 3.60
CA TYR A 60 -14.45 -9.69 2.59
C TYR A 60 -13.97 -10.42 1.34
N ILE A 61 -14.68 -11.45 0.96
CA ILE A 61 -14.50 -12.11 -0.35
C ILE A 61 -15.16 -11.23 -1.40
N THR A 62 -14.38 -10.81 -2.38
CA THR A 62 -14.88 -9.95 -3.46
C THR A 62 -15.37 -10.78 -4.64
N PRO A 63 -16.36 -10.31 -5.43
CA PRO A 63 -16.91 -11.06 -6.55
C PRO A 63 -15.89 -11.44 -7.63
N LYS A 64 -14.78 -10.71 -7.71
CA LYS A 64 -13.67 -11.00 -8.64
C LYS A 64 -12.35 -10.47 -8.10
N LYS A 65 -11.25 -11.03 -8.60
CA LYS A 65 -9.89 -10.56 -8.32
C LYS A 65 -9.57 -9.25 -9.05
N GLY A 66 -8.54 -8.57 -8.55
CA GLY A 66 -8.01 -7.33 -9.10
C GLY A 66 -8.00 -6.22 -8.06
N LYS A 67 -6.81 -5.73 -7.72
CA LYS A 67 -6.56 -4.78 -6.63
C LYS A 67 -7.52 -3.58 -6.65
N SER A 68 -7.69 -2.94 -7.81
CA SER A 68 -8.62 -1.79 -7.95
C SER A 68 -10.06 -2.19 -7.60
N PHE A 69 -10.51 -3.34 -8.08
CA PHE A 69 -11.85 -3.82 -7.80
C PHE A 69 -12.03 -4.17 -6.32
N GLN A 70 -11.10 -4.93 -5.76
CA GLN A 70 -11.13 -5.37 -4.36
C GLN A 70 -11.19 -4.17 -3.41
N VAL A 71 -10.32 -3.17 -3.61
CA VAL A 71 -10.30 -1.95 -2.81
C VAL A 71 -11.61 -1.17 -2.96
N ASN A 72 -12.06 -0.92 -4.18
CA ASN A 72 -13.30 -0.16 -4.40
C ASN A 72 -14.52 -0.87 -3.80
N TYR A 73 -14.54 -2.20 -3.80
CA TYR A 73 -15.62 -3.00 -3.23
C TYR A 73 -15.71 -2.88 -1.70
N VAL A 74 -14.56 -2.80 -1.01
CA VAL A 74 -14.54 -2.79 0.46
C VAL A 74 -14.56 -1.40 1.06
N VAL A 75 -14.06 -0.35 0.38
CA VAL A 75 -14.03 1.02 0.92
C VAL A 75 -15.39 1.51 1.42
N PRO A 76 -16.53 1.28 0.73
CA PRO A 76 -17.85 1.66 1.27
C PRO A 76 -18.21 0.97 2.59
N LYS A 77 -17.60 -0.18 2.89
CA LYS A 77 -17.83 -1.01 4.07
C LYS A 77 -16.88 -0.68 5.24
N THR A 78 -15.99 0.32 5.07
CA THR A 78 -15.03 0.78 6.07
C THR A 78 -15.56 1.99 6.83
N SER A 79 -14.99 2.26 8.01
CA SER A 79 -15.44 3.35 8.89
C SER A 79 -14.41 4.48 9.05
N GLY A 80 -13.13 4.23 8.73
CA GLY A 80 -12.05 5.19 8.95
C GLY A 80 -12.13 6.42 8.06
N ASP A 81 -11.79 7.56 8.61
CA ASP A 81 -11.66 8.83 7.88
C ASP A 81 -10.37 8.86 7.04
N LEU A 82 -9.39 8.06 7.42
CA LEU A 82 -8.13 7.84 6.72
C LEU A 82 -8.05 6.39 6.25
N LEU A 83 -7.82 6.19 4.96
CA LEU A 83 -7.61 4.89 4.35
C LEU A 83 -6.11 4.65 4.17
N VAL A 84 -5.65 3.47 4.56
CA VAL A 84 -4.28 3.00 4.40
C VAL A 84 -4.32 1.71 3.58
N PHE A 85 -3.93 1.78 2.33
CA PHE A 85 -3.83 0.62 1.44
C PHE A 85 -2.42 0.03 1.55
N LEU A 86 -2.30 -1.24 1.86
CA LEU A 86 -1.04 -1.98 1.93
C LEU A 86 -1.15 -3.24 1.07
N ASP A 87 -0.07 -3.62 0.39
CA ASP A 87 -0.02 -4.91 -0.27
C ASP A 87 0.17 -6.04 0.77
N ALA A 88 -0.24 -7.26 0.40
CA ALA A 88 -0.23 -8.41 1.30
C ALA A 88 1.16 -8.85 1.77
N ASP A 89 2.20 -8.39 1.09
CA ASP A 89 3.61 -8.61 1.41
C ASP A 89 4.31 -7.37 2.00
N THR A 90 3.56 -6.31 2.32
CA THR A 90 4.12 -5.06 2.82
C THR A 90 4.14 -5.04 4.35
N LEU A 91 5.31 -4.74 4.90
CA LEU A 91 5.55 -4.64 6.35
C LEU A 91 5.73 -3.17 6.74
N ILE A 92 5.12 -2.79 7.86
CA ILE A 92 5.19 -1.44 8.43
C ILE A 92 5.83 -1.48 9.82
N ASP A 93 6.54 -0.41 10.20
CA ASP A 93 7.08 -0.27 11.56
C ASP A 93 5.96 -0.09 12.61
N GLU A 94 6.27 -0.37 13.88
CA GLU A 94 5.27 -0.38 14.97
C GLU A 94 4.62 0.99 15.28
N PHE A 95 5.16 2.09 14.78
CA PHE A 95 4.62 3.44 14.95
C PHE A 95 4.06 4.04 13.66
N PHE A 96 3.99 3.27 12.58
CA PHE A 96 3.61 3.76 11.25
C PHE A 96 2.25 4.46 11.27
N LEU A 97 1.20 3.81 11.79
CA LEU A 97 -0.14 4.37 11.81
C LEU A 97 -0.22 5.65 12.67
N GLN A 98 0.47 5.67 13.80
CA GLN A 98 0.54 6.86 14.66
C GLN A 98 1.22 8.04 13.97
N LYS A 99 2.36 7.79 13.28
CA LYS A 99 3.08 8.80 12.51
C LYS A 99 2.22 9.36 11.38
N ILE A 100 1.60 8.48 10.60
CA ILE A 100 0.73 8.86 9.48
C ILE A 100 -0.45 9.70 9.97
N TYR A 101 -1.14 9.27 11.01
CA TYR A 101 -2.27 10.01 11.54
C TYR A 101 -1.87 11.43 11.96
N ARG A 102 -0.77 11.59 12.70
CA ARG A 102 -0.25 12.90 13.12
C ARG A 102 0.06 13.81 11.92
N ILE A 103 0.61 13.26 10.84
CA ILE A 103 0.90 14.02 9.61
C ILE A 103 -0.40 14.55 8.99
N PHE A 104 -1.42 13.70 8.88
CA PHE A 104 -2.71 14.12 8.31
C PHE A 104 -3.47 15.09 9.22
N GLU A 105 -3.31 14.98 10.54
CA GLU A 105 -3.85 15.97 11.47
C GLU A 105 -3.17 17.33 11.34
N LYS A 106 -1.84 17.34 11.27
CA LYS A 106 -1.05 18.58 11.11
C LYS A 106 -1.25 19.23 9.74
N HIS A 107 -1.45 18.45 8.70
CA HIS A 107 -1.53 18.92 7.30
C HIS A 107 -2.94 18.69 6.74
N LYS A 108 -3.91 19.54 7.12
CA LYS A 108 -5.31 19.39 6.65
C LYS A 108 -5.47 19.43 5.14
N ASN A 109 -4.56 20.09 4.41
CA ASN A 109 -4.52 20.13 2.95
C ASN A 109 -3.83 18.91 2.30
N LEU A 110 -3.34 17.94 3.09
CA LEU A 110 -2.79 16.71 2.54
C LEU A 110 -3.93 15.79 2.11
N PHE A 111 -4.03 15.50 0.82
CA PHE A 111 -5.02 14.59 0.23
C PHE A 111 -4.58 13.15 0.38
N ALA A 112 -3.37 12.87 -0.10
CA ALA A 112 -2.79 11.54 -0.08
C ALA A 112 -1.27 11.59 0.06
N CYS A 113 -0.70 10.49 0.53
CA CYS A 113 0.75 10.27 0.53
C CYS A 113 1.07 8.79 0.35
N SER A 114 2.34 8.51 0.06
CA SER A 114 2.97 7.21 0.21
C SER A 114 4.26 7.34 1.02
N ALA A 115 4.66 6.29 1.72
CA ALA A 115 5.96 6.18 2.34
C ALA A 115 7.00 5.68 1.32
N ARG A 116 8.29 5.84 1.62
CA ARG A 116 9.36 5.22 0.81
C ARG A 116 9.26 3.71 0.87
N VAL A 117 9.56 3.07 -0.25
CA VAL A 117 9.61 1.62 -0.34
C VAL A 117 11.06 1.16 -0.22
N LYS A 118 11.28 0.11 0.57
CA LYS A 118 12.49 -0.69 0.60
C LYS A 118 12.11 -2.14 0.39
N TYR A 119 12.92 -2.88 -0.31
CA TYR A 119 12.73 -4.31 -0.48
C TYR A 119 13.41 -5.06 0.66
N TYR A 120 12.78 -6.10 1.21
CA TYR A 120 13.38 -6.97 2.23
C TYR A 120 13.91 -8.28 1.65
N ASP A 121 13.51 -8.62 0.43
CA ASP A 121 13.99 -9.77 -0.33
C ASP A 121 14.13 -9.43 -1.83
N GLY A 122 14.63 -10.38 -2.62
CA GLY A 122 14.76 -10.26 -4.06
C GLY A 122 14.92 -11.64 -4.69
N LYS A 123 14.69 -11.73 -6.01
CA LYS A 123 14.97 -12.96 -6.76
C LYS A 123 16.46 -13.25 -6.77
N ALA A 124 16.81 -14.51 -6.51
CA ALA A 124 18.15 -15.00 -6.81
C ALA A 124 18.30 -15.17 -8.32
N ILE A 125 19.30 -14.48 -8.87
CA ILE A 125 19.75 -14.68 -10.25
C ILE A 125 20.92 -15.64 -10.17
N SER A 126 20.72 -16.87 -10.63
CA SER A 126 21.80 -17.87 -10.69
C SER A 126 22.41 -17.89 -12.08
N PHE A 127 23.71 -17.79 -12.16
CA PHE A 127 24.45 -17.97 -13.41
C PHE A 127 25.56 -19.02 -13.22
N LYS A 128 25.83 -19.77 -14.29
CA LYS A 128 26.81 -20.85 -14.28
C LYS A 128 28.10 -20.35 -14.93
N LEU A 129 29.21 -20.48 -14.23
CA LEU A 129 30.54 -20.23 -14.79
C LEU A 129 31.37 -21.50 -14.60
N GLY A 130 31.55 -22.26 -15.67
CA GLY A 130 32.14 -23.59 -15.60
C GLY A 130 31.26 -24.58 -14.80
N SER A 131 31.87 -25.29 -13.86
CA SER A 131 31.17 -26.21 -12.93
C SER A 131 30.56 -25.50 -11.70
N GLN A 132 30.85 -24.23 -11.51
CA GLN A 132 30.35 -23.47 -10.31
C GLN A 132 29.08 -22.71 -10.65
N VAL A 133 28.12 -22.74 -9.70
CA VAL A 133 26.87 -21.97 -9.74
C VAL A 133 27.01 -20.79 -8.78
N PHE A 134 26.93 -19.59 -9.32
CA PHE A 134 26.88 -18.36 -8.55
C PHE A 134 25.45 -17.88 -8.44
N SER A 135 25.02 -17.50 -7.26
CA SER A 135 23.72 -16.93 -7.02
C SER A 135 23.86 -15.53 -6.40
N ILE A 136 23.35 -14.53 -7.10
CA ILE A 136 23.33 -13.14 -6.63
C ILE A 136 21.86 -12.74 -6.46
N THR A 137 21.49 -12.25 -5.29
CA THR A 137 20.15 -11.67 -5.12
C THR A 137 20.12 -10.26 -5.73
N ASN A 138 19.07 -9.93 -6.47
CA ASN A 138 18.88 -8.59 -7.02
C ASN A 138 18.46 -7.55 -5.94
N TYR A 139 18.39 -7.95 -4.68
CA TYR A 139 18.00 -7.13 -3.53
C TYR A 139 18.78 -5.81 -3.43
N PHE A 140 20.10 -5.86 -3.54
CA PHE A 140 20.92 -4.66 -3.46
C PHE A 140 20.62 -3.71 -4.63
N PHE A 141 20.52 -4.25 -5.84
CA PHE A 141 20.24 -3.49 -7.04
C PHE A 141 18.84 -2.85 -6.99
N LEU A 142 17.83 -3.59 -6.52
CA LEU A 142 16.47 -3.07 -6.32
C LEU A 142 16.46 -1.89 -5.35
N ASN A 143 17.10 -2.01 -4.20
CA ASN A 143 17.14 -0.93 -3.23
C ASN A 143 17.95 0.28 -3.73
N PHE A 144 19.03 0.06 -4.47
CA PHE A 144 19.79 1.13 -5.10
C PHE A 144 18.97 1.87 -6.16
N SER A 145 18.28 1.14 -7.05
CA SER A 145 17.42 1.74 -8.08
C SER A 145 16.28 2.55 -7.45
N MET A 146 15.67 2.06 -6.36
CA MET A 146 14.68 2.82 -5.61
C MET A 146 15.26 4.08 -4.97
N HIS A 147 16.50 4.04 -4.51
CA HIS A 147 17.16 5.24 -3.98
C HIS A 147 17.33 6.32 -5.06
N LEU A 148 17.79 5.92 -6.22
CA LEU A 148 17.93 6.77 -7.40
C LEU A 148 16.58 7.32 -7.89
N TYR A 149 15.55 6.46 -7.95
CA TYR A 149 14.18 6.85 -8.26
C TYR A 149 13.67 7.96 -7.33
N TYR A 150 13.82 7.80 -6.00
CA TYR A 150 13.38 8.82 -5.04
C TYR A 150 14.19 10.10 -5.13
N PHE A 151 15.49 10.01 -5.46
CA PHE A 151 16.34 11.18 -5.70
C PHE A 151 15.80 12.01 -6.87
N PHE A 152 15.63 11.40 -8.03
CA PHE A 152 15.09 12.08 -9.22
C PHE A 152 13.66 12.58 -9.02
N LYS A 153 12.81 11.79 -8.39
CA LYS A 153 11.44 12.18 -8.07
C LYS A 153 11.38 13.42 -7.18
N THR A 154 12.28 13.53 -6.20
CA THR A 154 12.37 14.69 -5.33
C THR A 154 12.89 15.91 -6.10
N LEU A 155 13.88 15.72 -6.96
CA LEU A 155 14.44 16.76 -7.82
C LEU A 155 13.40 17.32 -8.79
N LEU A 156 12.65 16.45 -9.45
CA LEU A 156 11.60 16.83 -10.41
C LEU A 156 10.30 17.29 -9.75
N ARG A 157 10.18 17.21 -8.43
CA ARG A 157 8.99 17.56 -7.64
C ARG A 157 7.71 16.89 -8.16
N TYR A 158 7.82 15.70 -8.73
CA TYR A 158 6.67 14.96 -9.26
C TYR A 158 6.01 14.13 -8.17
N PRO A 159 4.76 14.45 -7.76
CA PRO A 159 4.06 13.75 -6.69
C PRO A 159 3.37 12.49 -7.25
N GLU A 160 4.04 11.36 -7.17
CA GLU A 160 3.47 10.06 -7.52
C GLU A 160 3.35 9.19 -6.27
N LEU A 161 2.23 8.53 -6.12
CA LEU A 161 2.01 7.54 -5.07
C LEU A 161 2.56 6.19 -5.51
N ILE A 162 2.94 5.36 -4.55
CA ILE A 162 3.47 4.03 -4.81
C ILE A 162 2.45 3.00 -4.36
N GLY A 163 2.08 2.11 -5.27
CA GLY A 163 0.95 1.21 -5.14
C GLY A 163 0.95 0.33 -3.89
N CYS A 164 2.10 -0.13 -3.41
CA CYS A 164 2.17 -1.01 -2.24
C CYS A 164 1.84 -0.32 -0.90
N ASN A 165 1.80 1.03 -0.88
CA ASN A 165 1.41 1.77 0.33
C ASN A 165 0.84 3.14 -0.04
N ILE A 166 -0.46 3.25 -0.16
CA ILE A 166 -1.16 4.51 -0.42
C ILE A 166 -1.98 4.88 0.81
N ILE A 167 -1.79 6.09 1.30
CA ILE A 167 -2.55 6.65 2.41
C ILE A 167 -3.34 7.85 1.89
N ILE A 168 -4.65 7.90 2.15
CA ILE A 168 -5.53 8.91 1.59
C ILE A 168 -6.71 9.24 2.50
N ARG A 169 -7.16 10.49 2.52
CA ARG A 169 -8.43 10.84 3.14
C ARG A 169 -9.59 10.15 2.42
N ARG A 170 -10.45 9.46 3.16
CA ARG A 170 -11.59 8.74 2.61
C ARG A 170 -12.46 9.62 1.72
N GLY A 171 -12.78 10.84 2.15
CA GLY A 171 -13.57 11.76 1.34
C GLY A 171 -12.93 12.14 0.00
N ILE A 172 -11.59 12.18 -0.06
CA ILE A 172 -10.86 12.43 -1.31
C ILE A 172 -10.87 11.19 -2.20
N PHE A 173 -10.69 9.99 -1.63
CA PHE A 173 -10.78 8.73 -2.37
C PHE A 173 -12.14 8.57 -3.06
N LEU A 174 -13.22 8.82 -2.31
CA LEU A 174 -14.58 8.75 -2.85
C LEU A 174 -14.82 9.83 -3.90
N LYS A 175 -14.32 11.05 -3.68
CA LYS A 175 -14.48 12.18 -4.61
C LYS A 175 -13.77 11.97 -5.95
N VAL A 176 -12.65 11.26 -5.97
CA VAL A 176 -11.94 10.91 -7.21
C VAL A 176 -12.53 9.68 -7.92
N GLY A 177 -13.50 9.01 -7.28
CA GLY A 177 -14.17 7.82 -7.81
C GLY A 177 -13.41 6.51 -7.59
N GLY A 178 -12.49 6.48 -6.60
CA GLY A 178 -11.69 5.31 -6.30
C GLY A 178 -10.60 5.00 -7.32
N PHE A 179 -10.09 3.77 -7.30
CA PHE A 179 -9.14 3.27 -8.29
C PHE A 179 -9.83 2.94 -9.60
N LYS A 180 -9.30 3.44 -10.72
CA LYS A 180 -9.79 3.03 -12.06
C LYS A 180 -9.41 1.58 -12.33
N GLN A 181 -10.35 0.84 -12.90
CA GLN A 181 -10.06 -0.49 -13.42
C GLN A 181 -9.32 -0.32 -14.75
N LEU A 182 -8.10 -0.79 -14.81
CA LEU A 182 -7.30 -0.75 -16.04
C LEU A 182 -7.40 -2.11 -16.75
N PRO A 183 -7.27 -2.13 -18.07
CA PRO A 183 -7.09 -3.38 -18.82
C PRO A 183 -5.91 -4.19 -18.25
N PRO A 184 -5.94 -5.53 -18.34
CA PRO A 184 -4.89 -6.39 -17.78
C PRO A 184 -3.47 -6.07 -18.26
N ASN A 185 -3.35 -5.50 -19.45
CA ASN A 185 -2.08 -5.16 -20.09
C ASN A 185 -1.53 -3.78 -19.70
N LEU A 186 -2.29 -3.00 -18.94
CA LEU A 186 -1.86 -1.66 -18.53
C LEU A 186 -1.31 -1.70 -17.10
N ILE A 187 -0.01 -1.51 -17.00
CA ILE A 187 0.71 -1.34 -15.73
C ILE A 187 0.60 0.14 -15.31
N GLY A 188 0.46 0.40 -14.01
CA GLY A 188 0.53 1.77 -13.49
C GLY A 188 -0.78 2.31 -12.92
N MET A 189 -1.56 1.45 -12.24
CA MET A 189 -2.75 1.89 -11.48
C MET A 189 -2.45 3.06 -10.54
N ASP A 190 -1.33 3.03 -9.86
CA ASP A 190 -0.84 4.07 -8.95
C ASP A 190 -0.54 5.39 -9.67
N LYS A 191 0.04 5.32 -10.89
CA LYS A 191 0.25 6.50 -11.73
C LYS A 191 -1.09 7.12 -12.15
N VAL A 192 -1.99 6.32 -12.71
CA VAL A 192 -3.33 6.80 -13.14
C VAL A 192 -4.09 7.40 -11.96
N PHE A 193 -3.97 6.79 -10.79
CA PHE A 193 -4.58 7.31 -9.57
C PHE A 193 -3.93 8.62 -9.11
N SER A 194 -2.61 8.71 -9.15
CA SER A 194 -1.86 9.93 -8.85
C SER A 194 -2.26 11.08 -9.77
N ASP A 195 -2.36 10.83 -11.08
CA ASP A 195 -2.78 11.82 -12.07
C ASP A 195 -4.22 12.31 -11.81
N SER A 196 -5.11 11.38 -11.42
CA SER A 196 -6.49 11.72 -11.05
C SER A 196 -6.55 12.61 -9.81
N LEU A 197 -5.70 12.38 -8.83
CA LEU A 197 -5.59 13.20 -7.62
C LEU A 197 -4.97 14.57 -7.92
N ILE A 198 -3.96 14.64 -8.81
CA ILE A 198 -3.37 15.90 -9.28
C ILE A 198 -4.42 16.75 -9.98
N TYR A 199 -5.19 16.14 -10.89
CA TYR A 199 -6.29 16.80 -11.56
C TYR A 199 -7.32 17.35 -10.55
N LEU A 200 -7.76 16.53 -9.59
CA LEU A 200 -8.69 16.94 -8.54
C LEU A 200 -8.13 18.11 -7.72
N SER A 201 -6.86 18.04 -7.34
CA SER A 201 -6.17 19.09 -6.57
C SER A 201 -6.16 20.43 -7.32
N ARG A 202 -5.86 20.40 -8.62
CA ARG A 202 -5.91 21.59 -9.49
C ARG A 202 -7.32 22.16 -9.60
N LYS A 203 -8.32 21.30 -9.84
CA LYS A 203 -9.74 21.70 -9.93
C LYS A 203 -10.24 22.33 -8.63
N MET A 204 -9.82 21.80 -7.49
CA MET A 204 -10.20 22.33 -6.16
C MET A 204 -9.35 23.53 -5.71
N LYS A 205 -8.31 23.90 -6.46
CA LYS A 205 -7.29 24.92 -6.10
C LYS A 205 -6.70 24.67 -4.68
N LYS A 206 -6.71 23.42 -4.21
CA LYS A 206 -6.19 22.99 -2.92
C LYS A 206 -5.87 21.50 -2.95
N GLY A 207 -5.13 21.05 -1.95
CA GLY A 207 -4.77 19.65 -1.79
C GLY A 207 -3.33 19.39 -2.20
N LYS A 208 -2.65 18.54 -1.45
CA LYS A 208 -1.26 18.15 -1.71
C LYS A 208 -1.18 16.63 -1.75
N ILE A 209 -0.32 16.13 -2.62
CA ILE A 209 0.08 14.73 -2.70
C ILE A 209 1.57 14.71 -2.41
N ARG A 210 2.03 13.78 -1.57
CA ARG A 210 3.44 13.73 -1.17
C ARG A 210 3.95 12.30 -1.05
N THR A 211 5.24 12.12 -1.31
CA THR A 211 6.01 10.99 -0.80
C THR A 211 6.67 11.39 0.52
N LEU A 212 6.50 10.58 1.55
CA LEU A 212 7.09 10.83 2.88
C LEU A 212 8.48 10.18 2.95
N ASN A 213 9.51 10.95 2.68
CA ASN A 213 10.90 10.45 2.59
C ASN A 213 11.48 9.96 3.93
N PHE A 214 10.88 10.34 5.05
CA PHE A 214 11.31 9.99 6.41
C PHE A 214 10.55 8.80 7.03
N ILE A 215 9.59 8.23 6.30
CA ILE A 215 8.88 6.99 6.66
C ILE A 215 9.09 5.98 5.55
N SER A 216 9.37 4.74 5.91
CA SER A 216 9.52 3.66 4.94
C SER A 216 8.66 2.46 5.28
N VAL A 217 8.28 1.72 4.25
CA VAL A 217 7.70 0.39 4.34
C VAL A 217 8.66 -0.62 3.71
N LEU A 218 8.56 -1.86 4.13
CA LEU A 218 9.32 -2.97 3.56
C LEU A 218 8.36 -3.81 2.72
N THR A 219 8.72 -4.16 1.51
CA THR A 219 7.92 -5.04 0.63
C THR A 219 8.78 -6.09 -0.03
N SER A 220 8.17 -7.14 -0.56
CA SER A 220 8.89 -8.18 -1.29
C SER A 220 9.33 -7.69 -2.67
N GLY A 221 10.54 -8.08 -3.08
CA GLY A 221 11.10 -7.81 -4.41
C GLY A 221 10.81 -8.92 -5.42
N ARG A 222 9.73 -9.68 -5.24
CA ARG A 222 9.33 -10.80 -6.09
C ARG A 222 8.58 -10.30 -7.34
N PHE A 223 9.29 -9.84 -8.35
CA PHE A 223 8.74 -9.46 -9.65
C PHE A 223 9.07 -10.50 -10.72
#